data_1f4ccf8262b67472b86152bbd1748dbc
#
_entry.id   1f4ccf8262b67472b86152bbd1748dbc
#
_cell.length_a   1.000
_cell.length_b   1.000
_cell.length_c   1.000
_cell.angle_alpha   90.00
_cell.angle_beta   90.00
_cell.angle_gamma   90.00
#
_symmetry.space_group_name_H-M   'P 1'
#
loop_
_entity.id
_entity.type
_entity.pdbx_description
1 polymer ?
#
loop_
_entity_poly.entity_id
_entity_poly.type
_entity_poly.pdbx_seq_one_letter_code
_entity_poly.pdbx_strand_id
1 'polypeptide(L)'
;MRTFLDAKVMAKSLKTALAGQQVSISHSQALELVAAEFGFENWNVLSAKIGESATTATIAFTQTAPILRIFDESRAKEFYLGFLGFQLDFEHRFGENFPLYMQVSRAGLVLHLSEHHGDASPGSTVAVNMRGVHEYQRELAGKDYKYMKPGIEQMPWGEVMTVTDPFSNHIRFCEPPKK
;
A
#
# COMPACT_ATOMS: atom_id res chain seq x y z
N MET A 1 2.99 -13.11 -10.35
CA MET A 1 3.72 -13.89 -11.36
C MET A 1 4.97 -14.43 -10.67
N ARG A 2 5.26 -15.76 -10.77
CA ARG A 2 6.50 -16.31 -10.19
C ARG A 2 7.69 -15.97 -11.06
N THR A 3 8.82 -15.62 -10.46
CA THR A 3 10.05 -15.24 -11.15
C THR A 3 11.15 -16.25 -10.84
N PHE A 4 12.26 -16.18 -11.55
CA PHE A 4 13.42 -17.04 -11.28
C PHE A 4 14.00 -16.85 -9.86
N LEU A 5 13.70 -15.76 -9.17
CA LEU A 5 14.04 -15.55 -7.76
C LEU A 5 13.33 -16.54 -6.83
N ASP A 6 12.20 -17.09 -7.26
CA ASP A 6 11.42 -18.08 -6.50
C ASP A 6 11.86 -19.52 -6.77
N ALA A 7 12.92 -19.74 -7.57
CA ALA A 7 13.32 -21.03 -8.11
C ALA A 7 13.53 -22.13 -7.06
N LYS A 8 14.10 -21.81 -5.87
CA LYS A 8 14.26 -22.79 -4.78
C LYS A 8 12.92 -23.27 -4.23
N VAL A 9 11.95 -22.34 -4.09
CA VAL A 9 10.60 -22.67 -3.62
C VAL A 9 9.87 -23.51 -4.67
N MET A 10 10.05 -23.17 -5.95
CA MET A 10 9.47 -23.90 -7.06
C MET A 10 10.02 -25.35 -7.14
N ALA A 11 11.34 -25.53 -6.97
CA ALA A 11 11.95 -26.85 -6.95
C ALA A 11 11.42 -27.72 -5.80
N LYS A 12 11.22 -27.15 -4.62
CA LYS A 12 10.61 -27.86 -3.48
C LYS A 12 9.16 -28.25 -3.77
N SER A 13 8.37 -27.35 -4.34
CA SER A 13 6.97 -27.61 -4.70
C SER A 13 6.86 -28.68 -5.81
N LEU A 14 7.73 -28.61 -6.84
CA LEU A 14 7.79 -29.58 -7.92
C LEU A 14 8.10 -30.99 -7.38
N LYS A 15 9.13 -31.13 -6.55
CA LYS A 15 9.47 -32.40 -5.91
C LYS A 15 8.28 -32.98 -5.15
N THR A 16 7.57 -32.17 -4.37
CA THR A 16 6.41 -32.62 -3.59
C THR A 16 5.25 -33.05 -4.50
N ALA A 17 4.98 -32.30 -5.56
CA ALA A 17 3.91 -32.62 -6.52
C ALA A 17 4.19 -33.94 -7.27
N LEU A 18 5.43 -34.17 -7.72
CA LEU A 18 5.83 -35.39 -8.38
C LEU A 18 5.80 -36.64 -7.47
N ALA A 19 6.18 -36.46 -6.20
CA ALA A 19 6.05 -37.54 -5.19
C ALA A 19 4.60 -38.00 -5.02
N GLY A 20 3.64 -37.07 -5.07
CA GLY A 20 2.20 -37.37 -5.06
C GLY A 20 1.72 -38.15 -6.27
N GLN A 21 2.47 -38.15 -7.39
CA GLN A 21 2.22 -38.91 -8.62
C GLN A 21 3.10 -40.17 -8.73
N GLN A 22 3.68 -40.58 -7.61
CA GLN A 22 4.60 -41.75 -7.52
C GLN A 22 5.90 -41.58 -8.33
N VAL A 23 6.25 -40.36 -8.75
CA VAL A 23 7.52 -40.04 -9.40
C VAL A 23 8.47 -39.47 -8.36
N SER A 24 9.55 -40.19 -8.08
CA SER A 24 10.56 -39.75 -7.10
C SER A 24 11.75 -39.10 -7.79
N ILE A 25 12.00 -37.84 -7.48
CA ILE A 25 13.20 -37.10 -7.92
C ILE A 25 13.96 -36.54 -6.71
N SER A 26 15.29 -36.41 -6.88
CA SER A 26 16.13 -35.75 -5.88
C SER A 26 15.88 -34.25 -5.86
N HIS A 27 16.29 -33.58 -4.78
CA HIS A 27 16.20 -32.09 -4.74
C HIS A 27 17.08 -31.44 -5.83
N SER A 28 18.25 -32.00 -6.11
CA SER A 28 19.14 -31.52 -7.19
C SER A 28 18.47 -31.62 -8.54
N GLN A 29 17.83 -32.76 -8.85
CA GLN A 29 17.09 -32.92 -10.11
C GLN A 29 15.93 -31.91 -10.22
N ALA A 30 15.21 -31.62 -9.13
CA ALA A 30 14.16 -30.59 -9.12
C ALA A 30 14.72 -29.19 -9.41
N LEU A 31 15.91 -28.86 -8.89
CA LEU A 31 16.58 -27.59 -9.19
C LEU A 31 17.01 -27.48 -10.66
N GLU A 32 17.55 -28.54 -11.22
CA GLU A 32 17.93 -28.59 -12.66
C GLU A 32 16.70 -28.44 -13.57
N LEU A 33 15.59 -29.11 -13.25
CA LEU A 33 14.34 -28.96 -14.00
C LEU A 33 13.79 -27.52 -13.94
N VAL A 34 13.84 -26.89 -12.80
CA VAL A 34 13.43 -25.49 -12.65
C VAL A 34 14.38 -24.55 -13.42
N ALA A 35 15.69 -24.82 -13.42
CA ALA A 35 16.64 -24.03 -14.19
C ALA A 35 16.35 -24.13 -15.71
N ALA A 36 16.09 -25.32 -16.20
CA ALA A 36 15.71 -25.56 -17.60
C ALA A 36 14.40 -24.86 -17.99
N GLU A 37 13.39 -24.86 -17.11
CA GLU A 37 12.11 -24.16 -17.31
C GLU A 37 12.29 -22.65 -17.49
N PHE A 38 13.27 -22.04 -16.80
CA PHE A 38 13.65 -20.64 -16.98
C PHE A 38 14.64 -20.40 -18.13
N GLY A 39 14.99 -21.43 -18.92
CA GLY A 39 15.88 -21.32 -20.06
C GLY A 39 17.37 -21.25 -19.69
N PHE A 40 17.75 -21.66 -18.49
CA PHE A 40 19.14 -21.72 -18.05
C PHE A 40 19.71 -23.13 -18.25
N GLU A 41 20.99 -23.21 -18.62
CA GLU A 41 21.69 -24.48 -18.92
C GLU A 41 21.70 -25.43 -17.73
N ASN A 42 21.87 -24.91 -16.51
CA ASN A 42 21.89 -25.68 -15.28
C ASN A 42 21.59 -24.79 -14.06
N TRP A 43 21.42 -25.45 -12.88
CA TRP A 43 21.17 -24.77 -11.63
C TRP A 43 22.27 -23.79 -11.21
N ASN A 44 23.54 -24.10 -11.50
CA ASN A 44 24.64 -23.23 -11.11
C ASN A 44 24.57 -21.88 -11.84
N VAL A 45 24.23 -21.89 -13.13
CA VAL A 45 24.04 -20.67 -13.94
C VAL A 45 22.84 -19.85 -13.42
N LEU A 46 21.71 -20.49 -13.16
CA LEU A 46 20.53 -19.83 -12.59
C LEU A 46 20.85 -19.27 -11.19
N SER A 47 21.53 -20.04 -10.34
CA SER A 47 21.89 -19.64 -8.98
C SER A 47 22.85 -18.43 -8.97
N ALA A 48 23.82 -18.40 -9.87
CA ALA A 48 24.71 -17.25 -10.05
C ALA A 48 23.91 -16.01 -10.46
N LYS A 49 22.96 -16.15 -11.38
CA LYS A 49 22.08 -15.05 -11.82
C LYS A 49 21.18 -14.52 -10.70
N ILE A 50 20.67 -15.41 -9.84
CA ILE A 50 19.93 -15.03 -8.62
C ILE A 50 20.86 -14.26 -7.68
N GLY A 51 22.10 -14.73 -7.49
CA GLY A 51 23.12 -14.06 -6.66
C GLY A 51 23.47 -12.67 -7.19
N GLU A 52 23.68 -12.51 -8.50
CA GLU A 52 23.91 -11.22 -9.13
C GLU A 52 22.73 -10.25 -8.93
N SER A 53 21.49 -10.75 -9.07
CA SER A 53 20.27 -9.94 -8.86
C SER A 53 20.07 -9.55 -7.39
N ALA A 54 20.54 -10.37 -6.45
CA ALA A 54 20.52 -10.07 -5.02
C ALA A 54 21.63 -9.09 -4.60
N THR A 55 22.72 -8.98 -5.38
CA THR A 55 23.88 -8.15 -5.03
C THR A 55 23.76 -6.72 -5.57
N THR A 56 22.94 -6.49 -6.58
CA THR A 56 22.55 -5.13 -6.99
C THR A 56 21.40 -4.69 -6.09
N ALA A 57 21.72 -4.04 -4.99
CA ALA A 57 20.74 -3.28 -4.19
C ALA A 57 20.19 -2.16 -5.07
N THR A 58 19.21 -2.50 -5.91
CA THR A 58 18.51 -1.51 -6.73
C THR A 58 17.66 -0.68 -5.79
N ILE A 59 17.88 0.62 -5.74
CA ILE A 59 17.02 1.54 -5.00
C ILE A 59 15.61 1.38 -5.54
N ALA A 60 14.66 1.05 -4.66
CA ALA A 60 13.25 0.91 -5.00
C ALA A 60 12.40 1.72 -4.02
N PHE A 61 11.65 2.66 -4.54
CA PHE A 61 10.61 3.34 -3.76
C PHE A 61 9.33 2.50 -3.84
N THR A 62 8.95 1.88 -2.72
CA THR A 62 7.82 0.94 -2.68
C THR A 62 6.50 1.61 -2.35
N GLN A 63 6.55 2.74 -1.63
CA GLN A 63 5.37 3.46 -1.18
C GLN A 63 5.72 4.90 -0.81
N THR A 64 4.78 5.81 -0.98
CA THR A 64 4.79 7.16 -0.41
C THR A 64 3.62 7.27 0.55
N ALA A 65 3.86 7.66 1.78
CA ALA A 65 2.83 7.95 2.78
C ALA A 65 2.96 9.42 3.21
N PRO A 66 2.00 10.28 2.87
CA PRO A 66 1.98 11.65 3.38
C PRO A 66 1.75 11.66 4.90
N ILE A 67 2.42 12.58 5.60
CA ILE A 67 2.20 12.83 7.02
C ILE A 67 1.32 14.07 7.15
N LEU A 68 0.21 13.95 7.87
CA LEU A 68 -0.73 15.05 8.13
C LEU A 68 -0.70 15.42 9.60
N ARG A 69 -0.70 16.71 9.86
CA ARG A 69 -0.71 17.25 11.23
C ARG A 69 -2.10 17.09 11.85
N ILE A 70 -2.16 16.54 13.06
CA ILE A 70 -3.36 16.46 13.88
C ILE A 70 -3.09 17.06 15.25
N PHE A 71 -4.15 17.41 16.01
CA PHE A 71 -4.05 18.02 17.33
C PHE A 71 -4.97 17.37 18.37
N ASP A 72 -5.81 16.40 17.94
CA ASP A 72 -6.78 15.71 18.78
C ASP A 72 -7.02 14.31 18.22
N GLU A 73 -6.66 13.31 18.99
CA GLU A 73 -6.80 11.88 18.60
C GLU A 73 -8.26 11.51 18.34
N SER A 74 -9.18 11.92 19.21
CA SER A 74 -10.59 11.56 19.11
C SER A 74 -11.23 12.09 17.83
N ARG A 75 -10.98 13.37 17.51
CA ARG A 75 -11.45 14.00 16.27
C ARG A 75 -10.79 13.40 15.03
N ALA A 76 -9.49 13.05 15.12
CA ALA A 76 -8.80 12.38 14.02
C ALA A 76 -9.42 11.00 13.75
N LYS A 77 -9.65 10.18 14.78
CA LYS A 77 -10.30 8.87 14.64
C LYS A 77 -11.73 8.99 14.15
N GLU A 78 -12.52 9.94 14.67
CA GLU A 78 -13.88 10.21 14.16
C GLU A 78 -13.86 10.49 12.65
N PHE A 79 -12.95 11.34 12.18
CA PHE A 79 -12.87 11.73 10.79
C PHE A 79 -12.28 10.63 9.90
N TYR A 80 -11.08 10.16 10.21
CA TYR A 80 -10.38 9.22 9.34
C TYR A 80 -10.96 7.81 9.38
N LEU A 81 -11.27 7.28 10.56
CA LEU A 81 -11.81 5.93 10.70
C LEU A 81 -13.33 5.91 10.53
N GLY A 82 -14.03 6.81 11.21
CA GLY A 82 -15.49 6.88 11.17
C GLY A 82 -16.01 7.40 9.84
N PHE A 83 -15.69 8.64 9.48
CA PHE A 83 -16.22 9.29 8.29
C PHE A 83 -15.57 8.78 7.00
N LEU A 84 -14.24 8.85 6.87
CA LEU A 84 -13.55 8.42 5.65
C LEU A 84 -13.47 6.89 5.52
N GLY A 85 -13.65 6.11 6.59
CA GLY A 85 -13.67 4.65 6.58
C GLY A 85 -12.29 4.02 6.40
N PHE A 86 -11.23 4.70 6.83
CA PHE A 86 -9.90 4.11 6.91
C PHE A 86 -9.83 3.10 8.05
N GLN A 87 -8.89 2.16 7.95
CA GLN A 87 -8.53 1.25 9.03
C GLN A 87 -7.31 1.79 9.76
N LEU A 88 -7.26 1.58 11.08
CA LEU A 88 -6.09 1.87 11.89
C LEU A 88 -5.11 0.70 11.72
N ASP A 89 -3.92 0.97 11.20
CA ASP A 89 -2.88 -0.06 11.02
C ASP A 89 -2.01 -0.17 12.26
N PHE A 90 -1.58 0.96 12.80
CA PHE A 90 -0.89 1.05 14.08
C PHE A 90 -1.00 2.45 14.68
N GLU A 91 -0.75 2.54 15.99
CA GLU A 91 -0.53 3.79 16.71
C GLU A 91 0.66 3.64 17.66
N HIS A 92 1.39 4.73 17.89
CA HIS A 92 2.58 4.74 18.73
C HIS A 92 2.69 6.07 19.50
N ARG A 93 3.15 5.96 20.75
CA ARG A 93 3.60 7.09 21.58
C ARG A 93 4.97 6.74 22.15
N PHE A 94 5.91 7.65 22.06
CA PHE A 94 7.28 7.43 22.57
C PHE A 94 7.36 7.41 24.10
N GLY A 95 6.27 7.73 24.81
CA GLY A 95 6.12 7.70 26.27
C GLY A 95 4.67 8.02 26.67
N GLU A 96 4.33 7.86 27.95
CA GLU A 96 2.95 7.86 28.46
C GLU A 96 2.15 9.13 28.09
N ASN A 97 2.77 10.31 28.04
CA ASN A 97 2.11 11.58 27.68
C ASN A 97 2.70 12.20 26.42
N PHE A 98 3.35 11.40 25.57
CA PHE A 98 3.92 11.88 24.33
C PHE A 98 2.84 12.00 23.23
N PRO A 99 3.07 12.88 22.24
CA PRO A 99 2.22 13.02 21.08
C PRO A 99 1.99 11.69 20.36
N LEU A 100 0.79 11.51 19.81
CA LEU A 100 0.42 10.34 19.03
C LEU A 100 1.03 10.41 17.63
N TYR A 101 1.50 9.25 17.16
CA TYR A 101 1.79 8.97 15.75
C TYR A 101 1.01 7.73 15.33
N MET A 102 0.22 7.81 14.27
CA MET A 102 -0.54 6.65 13.79
C MET A 102 -0.53 6.55 12.28
N GLN A 103 -0.68 5.32 11.79
CA GLN A 103 -0.90 5.02 10.39
C GLN A 103 -2.32 4.54 10.18
N VAL A 104 -2.95 5.08 9.14
CA VAL A 104 -4.27 4.65 8.69
C VAL A 104 -4.23 4.31 7.20
N SER A 105 -4.99 3.30 6.78
CA SER A 105 -5.02 2.88 5.38
C SER A 105 -6.40 2.55 4.88
N ARG A 106 -6.60 2.70 3.56
CA ARG A 106 -7.81 2.28 2.85
C ARG A 106 -7.52 2.06 1.38
N ALA A 107 -7.88 0.89 0.85
CA ALA A 107 -7.82 0.56 -0.58
C ALA A 107 -6.48 0.89 -1.26
N GLY A 108 -5.36 0.70 -0.56
CA GLY A 108 -4.01 0.99 -1.04
C GLY A 108 -3.50 2.41 -0.75
N LEU A 109 -4.35 3.34 -0.31
CA LEU A 109 -3.91 4.62 0.21
C LEU A 109 -3.47 4.46 1.67
N VAL A 110 -2.28 4.96 1.99
CA VAL A 110 -1.74 5.02 3.35
C VAL A 110 -1.47 6.47 3.71
N LEU A 111 -1.90 6.87 4.91
CA LEU A 111 -1.66 8.18 5.50
C LEU A 111 -1.07 7.99 6.89
N HIS A 112 -0.13 8.86 7.24
CA HIS A 112 0.35 8.99 8.61
C HIS A 112 -0.26 10.23 9.24
N LEU A 113 -0.70 10.13 10.48
CA LEU A 113 -1.28 11.22 11.25
C LEU A 113 -0.41 11.45 12.49
N SER A 114 0.02 12.69 12.70
CA SER A 114 0.99 13.01 13.75
C SER A 114 0.59 14.22 14.58
N GLU A 115 0.64 14.04 15.90
CA GLU A 115 0.59 15.14 16.88
C GLU A 115 1.97 15.75 17.15
N HIS A 116 3.06 15.17 16.58
CA HIS A 116 4.41 15.66 16.83
C HIS A 116 4.68 16.99 16.14
N HIS A 117 5.21 17.93 16.90
CA HIS A 117 5.64 19.21 16.36
C HIS A 117 6.79 19.02 15.36
N GLY A 118 6.65 19.58 14.18
CA GLY A 118 7.66 19.53 13.13
C GLY A 118 7.50 18.43 12.08
N ASP A 119 6.64 17.42 12.31
CA ASP A 119 6.42 16.35 11.33
C ASP A 119 5.67 16.84 10.08
N ALA A 120 4.70 17.73 10.27
CA ALA A 120 3.91 18.30 9.18
C ALA A 120 3.35 19.68 9.57
N SER A 121 2.99 20.47 8.57
CA SER A 121 2.32 21.74 8.77
C SER A 121 0.81 21.56 8.75
N PRO A 122 0.04 22.27 9.61
CA PRO A 122 -1.43 22.33 9.50
C PRO A 122 -1.85 22.88 8.14
N GLY A 123 -2.97 22.41 7.62
CA GLY A 123 -3.49 22.88 6.34
C GLY A 123 -2.78 22.29 5.11
N SER A 124 -2.04 21.21 5.29
CA SER A 124 -1.41 20.49 4.18
C SER A 124 -2.45 19.93 3.21
N THR A 125 -2.09 19.83 1.93
CA THR A 125 -2.95 19.23 0.90
C THR A 125 -2.29 18.01 0.29
N VAL A 126 -3.05 16.92 0.20
CA VAL A 126 -2.66 15.67 -0.45
C VAL A 126 -3.56 15.43 -1.64
N ALA A 127 -2.98 15.18 -2.81
CA ALA A 127 -3.70 14.75 -4.01
C ALA A 127 -3.58 13.23 -4.15
N VAL A 128 -4.72 12.56 -4.32
CA VAL A 128 -4.83 11.11 -4.43
C VAL A 128 -5.53 10.77 -5.73
N ASN A 129 -4.84 10.10 -6.64
CA ASN A 129 -5.48 9.54 -7.82
C ASN A 129 -6.25 8.26 -7.44
N MET A 130 -7.50 8.17 -7.87
CA MET A 130 -8.36 7.05 -7.56
C MET A 130 -9.25 6.65 -8.74
N ARG A 131 -10.02 5.60 -8.56
CA ARG A 131 -11.18 5.22 -9.38
C ARG A 131 -12.39 5.08 -8.47
N GLY A 132 -13.57 5.45 -8.97
CA GLY A 132 -14.81 5.35 -8.21
C GLY A 132 -15.04 6.54 -7.28
N VAL A 133 -14.72 7.75 -7.72
CA VAL A 133 -14.94 8.97 -6.92
C VAL A 133 -16.43 9.18 -6.60
N HIS A 134 -17.34 8.83 -7.51
CA HIS A 134 -18.79 8.91 -7.29
C HIS A 134 -19.30 7.90 -6.26
N GLU A 135 -18.76 6.67 -6.29
CA GLU A 135 -19.08 5.63 -5.31
C GLU A 135 -18.65 6.07 -3.92
N TYR A 136 -17.44 6.62 -3.83
CA TYR A 136 -16.90 7.10 -2.55
C TYR A 136 -17.68 8.31 -2.04
N GLN A 137 -18.03 9.25 -2.91
CA GLN A 137 -18.86 10.40 -2.54
C GLN A 137 -20.22 9.97 -1.99
N ARG A 138 -20.90 9.00 -2.64
CA ARG A 138 -22.17 8.45 -2.15
C ARG A 138 -22.03 7.77 -0.79
N GLU A 139 -20.96 7.02 -0.58
CA GLU A 139 -20.66 6.42 0.72
C GLU A 139 -20.55 7.48 1.81
N LEU A 140 -19.74 8.54 1.55
CA LEU A 140 -19.54 9.61 2.52
C LEU A 140 -20.83 10.41 2.78
N ALA A 141 -21.62 10.69 1.74
CA ALA A 141 -22.91 11.35 1.88
C ALA A 141 -23.90 10.55 2.73
N GLY A 142 -23.86 9.21 2.61
CA GLY A 142 -24.73 8.30 3.38
C GLY A 142 -24.38 8.21 4.86
N LYS A 143 -23.18 8.63 5.28
CA LYS A 143 -22.75 8.60 6.70
C LYS A 143 -23.31 9.77 7.53
N ASP A 144 -23.96 10.75 6.90
CA ASP A 144 -24.53 11.95 7.51
C ASP A 144 -23.58 12.66 8.50
N TYR A 145 -22.32 12.78 8.10
CA TYR A 145 -21.30 13.46 8.92
C TYR A 145 -21.61 14.96 8.99
N LYS A 146 -21.91 15.46 10.20
CA LYS A 146 -22.47 16.79 10.44
C LYS A 146 -21.59 17.95 9.98
N TYR A 147 -20.28 17.74 9.85
CA TYR A 147 -19.33 18.81 9.53
C TYR A 147 -19.01 18.93 8.05
N MET A 148 -19.38 17.93 7.23
CA MET A 148 -19.03 17.93 5.81
C MET A 148 -19.95 17.07 4.97
N LYS A 149 -20.33 17.60 3.80
CA LYS A 149 -20.98 16.89 2.69
C LYS A 149 -20.17 17.16 1.43
N PRO A 150 -19.18 16.31 1.12
CA PRO A 150 -18.31 16.58 -0.02
C PRO A 150 -19.06 16.48 -1.34
N GLY A 151 -18.85 17.44 -2.23
CA GLY A 151 -19.30 17.42 -3.62
C GLY A 151 -18.18 17.01 -4.55
N ILE A 152 -18.53 16.75 -5.82
CA ILE A 152 -17.58 16.48 -6.89
C ILE A 152 -17.53 17.70 -7.81
N GLU A 153 -16.34 18.16 -8.12
CA GLU A 153 -16.07 19.28 -9.04
C GLU A 153 -15.41 18.74 -10.31
N GLN A 154 -15.88 19.24 -11.46
CA GLN A 154 -15.26 18.92 -12.74
C GLN A 154 -14.06 19.84 -12.98
N MET A 155 -12.87 19.26 -13.05
CA MET A 155 -11.61 19.96 -13.32
C MET A 155 -11.05 19.55 -14.69
N PRO A 156 -10.15 20.34 -15.31
CA PRO A 156 -9.53 19.97 -16.59
C PRO A 156 -8.78 18.62 -16.58
N TRP A 157 -8.32 18.19 -15.41
CA TRP A 157 -7.57 16.93 -15.19
C TRP A 157 -8.42 15.77 -14.67
N GLY A 158 -9.73 15.96 -14.47
CA GLY A 158 -10.65 14.93 -14.01
C GLY A 158 -11.67 15.42 -12.98
N GLU A 159 -12.38 14.48 -12.40
CA GLU A 159 -13.35 14.73 -11.35
C GLU A 159 -12.67 14.73 -9.99
N VAL A 160 -12.93 15.74 -9.18
CA VAL A 160 -12.25 15.96 -7.90
C VAL A 160 -13.25 16.11 -6.77
N MET A 161 -13.11 15.26 -5.75
CA MET A 161 -13.79 15.40 -4.47
C MET A 161 -12.77 15.85 -3.43
N THR A 162 -12.99 17.00 -2.81
CA THR A 162 -12.12 17.51 -1.73
C THR A 162 -12.78 17.32 -0.39
N VAL A 163 -12.05 16.75 0.56
CA VAL A 163 -12.42 16.68 1.96
C VAL A 163 -11.43 17.47 2.80
N THR A 164 -11.93 18.11 3.86
CA THR A 164 -11.11 18.87 4.82
C THR A 164 -11.26 18.23 6.19
N ASP A 165 -10.14 17.88 6.81
CA ASP A 165 -10.14 17.29 8.13
C ASP A 165 -10.36 18.35 9.24
N PRO A 166 -10.58 17.95 10.51
CA PRO A 166 -10.76 18.88 11.62
C PRO A 166 -9.57 19.81 11.91
N PHE A 167 -8.42 19.56 11.26
CA PHE A 167 -7.16 20.28 11.44
C PHE A 167 -6.79 21.12 10.22
N SER A 168 -7.73 21.30 9.29
CA SER A 168 -7.59 22.04 8.04
C SER A 168 -6.72 21.36 6.99
N ASN A 169 -6.37 20.09 7.14
CA ASN A 169 -5.73 19.35 6.05
C ASN A 169 -6.76 18.99 4.97
N HIS A 170 -6.33 19.04 3.71
CA HIS A 170 -7.17 18.74 2.56
C HIS A 170 -6.72 17.43 1.91
N ILE A 171 -7.66 16.55 1.59
CA ILE A 171 -7.41 15.40 0.72
C ILE A 171 -8.26 15.59 -0.53
N ARG A 172 -7.60 15.65 -1.68
CA ARG A 172 -8.22 15.76 -3.01
C ARG A 172 -8.22 14.39 -3.68
N PHE A 173 -9.37 13.76 -3.74
CA PHE A 173 -9.59 12.49 -4.43
C PHE A 173 -9.89 12.79 -5.90
N CYS A 174 -8.94 12.46 -6.78
CA CYS A 174 -9.01 12.77 -8.19
C CYS A 174 -9.25 11.52 -9.02
N GLU A 175 -10.31 11.48 -9.82
CA GLU A 175 -10.50 10.48 -10.86
C GLU A 175 -10.17 11.09 -12.22
N PRO A 176 -9.03 10.68 -12.85
CA PRO A 176 -8.66 11.20 -14.16
C PRO A 176 -9.69 10.81 -15.24
N PRO A 177 -9.82 11.58 -16.33
CA PRO A 177 -10.70 11.19 -17.43
C PRO A 177 -10.27 9.83 -18.01
N LYS A 178 -11.25 9.01 -18.39
CA LYS A 178 -10.97 7.74 -19.10
C LYS A 178 -10.27 8.06 -20.40
N LYS A 179 -9.11 7.46 -20.60
CA LYS A 179 -8.40 7.52 -21.89
C LYS A 179 -9.13 6.72 -22.94
#